data_ae6fa33bacc5fb19ce2cce6f6aa24d0c
#
_entry.id   ae6fa33bacc5fb19ce2cce6f6aa24d0c
#
_cell.length_a   1.000
_cell.length_b   1.000
_cell.length_c   1.000
_cell.angle_alpha   90.00
_cell.angle_beta   90.00
_cell.angle_gamma   90.00
#
_symmetry.space_group_name_H-M   'P 1'
#
loop_
_entity.id
_entity.type
_entity.pdbx_description
1 polymer ?
#
loop_
_entity_poly.entity_id
_entity_poly.type
_entity_poly.pdbx_seq_one_letter_code
_entity_poly.pdbx_strand_id
1 'polypeptide(L)'
;MAKDPAFLFYPGDYVSGTMGMTFEEKGAYMDLLMLQFNRGHMNTHMIQHTVGHLWEQVKCKFIQDDEGLWYNVRLDIEKEKRKTFTESRRNN
;
A
#
# COMPACT_ATOMS: atom_id res chain seq x y z
N MET A 1 -19.90 16.44 -3.03
CA MET A 1 -18.47 16.16 -3.21
C MET A 1 -18.25 14.68 -3.37
N ALA A 2 -17.46 14.30 -4.35
CA ALA A 2 -17.15 12.90 -4.57
C ALA A 2 -16.28 12.38 -3.44
N LYS A 3 -16.54 11.16 -3.02
CA LYS A 3 -15.72 10.52 -2.01
C LYS A 3 -14.46 9.98 -2.65
N ASP A 4 -13.37 10.03 -1.90
CA ASP A 4 -12.13 9.43 -2.35
C ASP A 4 -12.30 7.91 -2.46
N PRO A 5 -11.58 7.27 -3.39
CA PRO A 5 -11.58 5.81 -3.44
C PRO A 5 -11.13 5.22 -2.12
N ALA A 6 -11.57 4.01 -1.83
CA ALA A 6 -11.22 3.33 -0.59
C ALA A 6 -10.94 1.87 -0.85
N PHE A 7 -10.32 1.23 0.11
CA PHE A 7 -10.12 -0.22 0.09
C PHE A 7 -10.40 -0.79 1.48
N LEU A 8 -10.63 -2.10 1.52
CA LEU A 8 -10.88 -2.78 2.78
C LEU A 8 -9.59 -2.90 3.57
N PHE A 9 -9.65 -2.50 4.82
CA PHE A 9 -8.54 -2.60 5.75
C PHE A 9 -8.86 -3.68 6.78
N TYR A 10 -7.90 -4.58 6.99
CA TYR A 10 -8.08 -5.70 7.93
C TYR A 10 -7.18 -5.47 9.15
N PRO A 11 -7.73 -4.90 10.24
CA PRO A 11 -6.91 -4.56 11.39
C PRO A 11 -6.11 -5.73 11.98
N GLY A 12 -6.71 -6.92 12.02
CA GLY A 12 -6.01 -8.10 12.53
C GLY A 12 -4.77 -8.44 11.71
N ASP A 13 -4.90 -8.36 10.39
CA ASP A 13 -3.76 -8.60 9.49
C ASP A 13 -2.69 -7.54 9.65
N TYR A 14 -3.11 -6.30 9.84
CA TYR A 14 -2.17 -5.20 10.06
C TYR A 14 -1.37 -5.43 11.34
N VAL A 15 -2.05 -5.76 12.43
CA VAL A 15 -1.39 -6.00 13.71
C VAL A 15 -0.39 -7.14 13.58
N SER A 16 -0.79 -8.26 12.97
CA SER A 16 0.09 -9.40 12.77
C SER A 16 1.28 -9.07 11.89
N GLY A 17 1.03 -8.34 10.80
CA GLY A 17 2.07 -8.01 9.83
C GLY A 17 3.06 -6.96 10.29
N THR A 18 2.71 -6.18 11.32
CA THR A 18 3.58 -5.12 11.84
C THR A 18 4.13 -5.43 13.22
N MET A 19 3.94 -6.67 13.69
CA MET A 19 4.45 -7.07 14.99
C MET A 19 5.97 -6.91 15.03
N GLY A 20 6.46 -6.27 16.09
CA GLY A 20 7.89 -6.02 16.22
C GLY A 20 8.39 -4.74 15.55
N MET A 21 7.55 -4.08 14.78
CA MET A 21 7.94 -2.80 14.18
C MET A 21 7.76 -1.66 15.17
N THR A 22 8.63 -0.64 15.09
CA THR A 22 8.48 0.57 15.88
C THR A 22 7.31 1.40 15.36
N PHE A 23 6.90 2.40 16.13
CA PHE A 23 5.86 3.32 15.67
C PHE A 23 6.27 4.04 14.39
N GLU A 24 7.55 4.42 14.30
CA GLU A 24 8.06 5.09 13.12
C GLU A 24 8.01 4.18 11.90
N GLU A 25 8.40 2.91 12.08
CA GLU A 25 8.33 1.92 11.01
C GLU A 25 6.90 1.66 10.57
N LYS A 26 5.98 1.55 11.53
CA LYS A 26 4.56 1.37 11.21
C LYS A 26 4.02 2.57 10.44
N GLY A 27 4.39 3.77 10.86
CA GLY A 27 3.98 4.98 10.16
C GLY A 27 4.50 5.02 8.74
N ALA A 28 5.78 4.70 8.55
CA ALA A 28 6.39 4.65 7.24
C ALA A 28 5.68 3.62 6.34
N TYR A 29 5.43 2.44 6.88
CA TYR A 29 4.74 1.38 6.15
C TYR A 29 3.34 1.86 5.71
N MET A 30 2.58 2.44 6.63
CA MET A 30 1.24 2.92 6.31
C MET A 30 1.26 4.03 5.27
N ASP A 31 2.21 4.97 5.39
CA ASP A 31 2.34 6.06 4.42
C ASP A 31 2.64 5.53 3.02
N LEU A 32 3.47 4.49 2.92
CA LEU A 32 3.77 3.89 1.62
C LEU A 32 2.55 3.16 1.05
N LEU A 33 1.75 2.51 1.90
CA LEU A 33 0.52 1.90 1.42
C LEU A 33 -0.43 2.94 0.86
N MET A 34 -0.55 4.08 1.54
CA MET A 34 -1.42 5.16 1.06
C MET A 34 -0.88 5.76 -0.23
N LEU A 35 0.43 5.92 -0.34
CA LEU A 35 1.06 6.41 -1.56
C LEU A 35 0.79 5.47 -2.73
N GLN A 36 0.97 4.18 -2.51
CA GLN A 36 0.70 3.17 -3.55
C GLN A 36 -0.77 3.17 -3.96
N PHE A 37 -1.67 3.25 -2.99
CA PHE A 37 -3.09 3.25 -3.30
C PHE A 37 -3.47 4.43 -4.20
N ASN A 38 -2.91 5.59 -3.91
CA ASN A 38 -3.26 6.82 -4.63
C ASN A 38 -2.51 6.98 -5.95
N ARG A 39 -1.28 6.48 -6.05
CA ARG A 39 -0.42 6.73 -7.21
C ARG A 39 0.05 5.49 -7.94
N GLY A 40 -0.17 4.30 -7.39
CA GLY A 40 0.28 3.05 -8.00
C GLY A 40 1.67 2.66 -7.54
N HIS A 41 2.32 1.79 -8.31
CA HIS A 41 3.65 1.30 -7.95
C HIS A 41 4.65 2.45 -7.88
N MET A 42 5.65 2.33 -6.99
CA MET A 42 6.48 3.46 -6.58
C MET A 42 7.93 3.28 -7.01
N ASN A 43 8.57 4.36 -7.47
CA ASN A 43 10.00 4.30 -7.70
C ASN A 43 10.75 4.63 -6.39
N THR A 44 12.04 4.32 -6.36
CA THR A 44 12.84 4.51 -5.15
C THR A 44 12.87 5.97 -4.70
N HIS A 45 12.91 6.90 -5.65
CA HIS A 45 12.93 8.32 -5.32
C HIS A 45 11.67 8.75 -4.55
N MET A 46 10.50 8.33 -5.02
CA MET A 46 9.23 8.62 -4.34
C MET A 46 9.22 8.05 -2.93
N ILE A 47 9.70 6.82 -2.79
CA ILE A 47 9.74 6.14 -1.51
C ILE A 47 10.66 6.87 -0.53
N GLN A 48 11.89 7.21 -0.98
CA GLN A 48 12.84 7.88 -0.10
C GLN A 48 12.40 9.29 0.24
N HIS A 49 11.72 9.96 -0.65
CA HIS A 49 11.17 11.28 -0.36
C HIS A 49 10.08 11.20 0.72
N THR A 50 9.32 10.11 0.72
CA THR A 50 8.20 9.94 1.64
C THR A 50 8.66 9.46 3.03
N VAL A 51 9.54 8.46 3.09
CA VAL A 51 9.89 7.81 4.37
C VAL A 51 11.37 7.87 4.71
N GLY A 52 12.23 8.35 3.79
CA GLY A 52 13.64 8.50 4.05
C GLY A 52 14.33 7.19 4.40
N HIS A 53 15.18 7.25 5.42
CA HIS A 53 15.97 6.09 5.85
C HIS A 53 15.12 4.94 6.37
N LEU A 54 13.87 5.20 6.75
CA LEU A 54 12.99 4.14 7.24
C LEU A 54 12.65 3.12 6.17
N TRP A 55 12.90 3.45 4.89
CA TRP A 55 12.71 2.51 3.79
C TRP A 55 13.45 1.19 4.03
N GLU A 56 14.68 1.25 4.51
CA GLU A 56 15.46 0.05 4.74
C GLU A 56 14.80 -0.87 5.78
N GLN A 57 14.02 -0.29 6.70
CA GLN A 57 13.35 -1.06 7.75
C GLN A 57 12.05 -1.70 7.27
N VAL A 58 11.37 -1.08 6.31
CA VAL A 58 10.05 -1.57 5.86
C VAL A 58 10.09 -2.22 4.48
N LYS A 59 11.24 -2.18 3.81
CA LYS A 59 11.43 -2.69 2.46
C LYS A 59 10.96 -4.13 2.29
N CYS A 60 11.07 -4.94 3.33
CA CYS A 60 10.68 -6.34 3.29
C CYS A 60 9.18 -6.56 3.06
N LYS A 61 8.37 -5.51 3.21
CA LYS A 61 6.93 -5.59 2.96
C LYS A 61 6.56 -5.33 1.51
N PHE A 62 7.55 -5.07 0.66
CA PHE A 62 7.32 -4.68 -0.74
C PHE A 62 8.17 -5.53 -1.66
N ILE A 63 7.72 -5.67 -2.90
CA ILE A 63 8.50 -6.34 -3.97
C ILE A 63 8.53 -5.42 -5.18
N GLN A 64 9.35 -5.77 -6.15
CA GLN A 64 9.47 -4.98 -7.38
C GLN A 64 8.71 -5.66 -8.52
N ASP A 65 8.10 -4.84 -9.38
CA ASP A 65 7.47 -5.32 -10.59
C ASP A 65 8.50 -5.41 -11.73
N ASP A 66 8.06 -5.72 -12.93
CA ASP A 66 8.93 -5.88 -14.08
C ASP A 66 9.65 -4.61 -14.49
N GLU A 67 9.13 -3.46 -14.09
CA GLU A 67 9.74 -2.16 -14.38
C GLU A 67 10.63 -1.66 -13.24
N GLY A 68 10.79 -2.48 -12.20
CA GLY A 68 11.59 -2.11 -11.04
C GLY A 68 10.89 -1.23 -10.03
N LEU A 69 9.59 -1.05 -10.18
CA LEU A 69 8.80 -0.25 -9.23
C LEU A 69 8.35 -1.11 -8.06
N TRP A 70 8.31 -0.51 -6.89
CA TRP A 70 7.98 -1.22 -5.66
C TRP A 70 6.49 -1.20 -5.36
N TYR A 71 5.99 -2.29 -4.80
CA TYR A 71 4.59 -2.35 -4.41
C TYR A 71 4.37 -3.43 -3.36
N ASN A 72 3.28 -3.25 -2.61
CA ASN A 72 2.81 -4.26 -1.65
C ASN A 72 1.77 -5.10 -2.37
N VAL A 73 2.00 -6.41 -2.41
CA VAL A 73 1.15 -7.34 -3.17
C VAL A 73 -0.28 -7.34 -2.65
N ARG A 74 -0.43 -7.38 -1.34
CA ARG A 74 -1.76 -7.47 -0.75
C ARG A 74 -2.61 -6.25 -1.06
N LEU A 75 -1.99 -5.07 -1.04
CA LEU A 75 -2.72 -3.85 -1.37
C LEU A 75 -3.19 -3.86 -2.82
N ASP A 76 -2.34 -4.32 -3.74
CA ASP A 76 -2.74 -4.45 -5.13
C ASP A 76 -3.94 -5.38 -5.28
N ILE A 77 -3.93 -6.51 -4.59
CA ILE A 77 -5.03 -7.47 -4.63
C ILE A 77 -6.31 -6.82 -4.11
N GLU A 78 -6.24 -6.12 -2.99
CA GLU A 78 -7.42 -5.49 -2.40
C GLU A 78 -7.96 -4.36 -3.29
N LYS A 79 -7.06 -3.61 -3.90
CA LYS A 79 -7.45 -2.54 -4.82
C LYS A 79 -8.16 -3.11 -6.04
N GLU A 80 -7.67 -4.21 -6.58
CA GLU A 80 -8.28 -4.86 -7.74
C GLU A 80 -9.65 -5.46 -7.39
N LYS A 81 -9.76 -6.08 -6.23
CA LYS A 81 -11.05 -6.59 -5.76
C LYS A 81 -12.08 -5.48 -5.66
N ARG A 82 -11.69 -4.36 -5.12
CA ARG A 82 -12.59 -3.21 -4.96
C ARG A 82 -13.05 -2.69 -6.31
N LYS A 83 -12.15 -2.59 -7.26
CA LYS A 83 -12.46 -2.17 -8.61
C LYS A 83 -13.46 -3.11 -9.28
N THR A 84 -13.20 -4.40 -9.20
CA THR A 84 -14.08 -5.42 -9.78
C THR A 84 -15.47 -5.36 -9.17
N PHE A 85 -15.55 -5.23 -7.85
CA PHE A 85 -16.82 -5.13 -7.16
C PHE A 85 -17.61 -3.90 -7.61
N THR A 86 -16.95 -2.78 -7.75
CA THR A 86 -17.58 -1.53 -8.19
C THR A 86 -18.09 -1.65 -9.62
N GLU A 87 -17.31 -2.25 -10.51
CA GLU A 87 -17.72 -2.46 -11.90
C GLU A 87 -18.92 -3.39 -12.00
N SER A 88 -18.91 -4.46 -11.21
CA SER A 88 -20.03 -5.40 -11.17
C SER A 88 -21.32 -4.70 -10.76
N ARG A 89 -21.25 -3.84 -9.76
CA ARG A 89 -22.42 -3.12 -9.29
C ARG A 89 -22.93 -2.13 -10.33
N ARG A 90 -22.05 -1.54 -11.11
CA ARG A 90 -22.43 -0.64 -12.18
C ARG A 90 -23.22 -1.32 -13.28
N ASN A 91 -22.86 -2.55 -13.56
CA ASN A 91 -23.46 -3.30 -14.66
C ASN A 91 -24.82 -3.89 -14.31
N ASN A 92 -25.19 -3.81 -13.07
CA ASN A 92 -26.50 -4.25 -12.62
C ASN A 92 -27.47 -3.08 -12.54
#